data_acdec15a60d4c67f71214ea8d382a664
#
_entry.id   acdec15a60d4c67f71214ea8d382a664
#
_cell.length_a   1.000
_cell.length_b   1.000
_cell.length_c   1.000
_cell.angle_alpha   90.00
_cell.angle_beta   90.00
_cell.angle_gamma   90.00
#
_symmetry.space_group_name_H-M   'P 1'
#
loop_
_entity.id
_entity.type
_entity.pdbx_description
1 polymer ?
#
loop_
_entity_poly.entity_id
_entity_poly.type
_entity_poly.pdbx_seq_one_letter_code
_entity_poly.pdbx_strand_id
1 'polypeptide(L)'
;MENGTGLDRNKRAYRRFIELLNAQEFDSLPEVVDPGRYREICVGFTPGWVNLTDATDSLKQVLVGIPDLNARIDDLAAEGDRVYARLTVRGTNSGRFYGVPATGRTYEVSMFDYARLEDGRIVERIQQSDTLSQVRQMYAGAAKKAGILAGGAVAASVVALAAGNLRGRRRQVQPAKSRRTP
;
A
#
# COMPACT_ATOMS: atom_id res chain seq x y z
N MET A 1 30.97 -16.28 7.66
CA MET A 1 30.75 -15.97 6.23
C MET A 1 29.35 -16.30 5.71
N GLU A 2 28.44 -16.88 6.52
CA GLU A 2 27.04 -17.20 6.11
C GLU A 2 26.09 -15.99 6.08
N ASN A 3 26.41 -14.90 6.81
CA ASN A 3 25.49 -13.76 6.90
C ASN A 3 25.29 -12.97 5.58
N GLY A 4 26.29 -12.94 4.68
CA GLY A 4 26.18 -12.21 3.41
C GLY A 4 25.14 -12.79 2.46
N THR A 5 25.07 -14.12 2.35
CA THR A 5 24.13 -14.80 1.44
C THR A 5 22.66 -14.69 1.87
N GLY A 6 22.39 -14.69 3.19
CA GLY A 6 21.04 -14.52 3.74
C GLY A 6 20.50 -13.11 3.51
N LEU A 7 21.31 -12.08 3.81
CA LEU A 7 20.93 -10.67 3.61
C LEU A 7 20.72 -10.35 2.12
N ASP A 8 21.54 -10.88 1.24
CA ASP A 8 21.37 -10.68 -0.21
C ASP A 8 20.12 -11.40 -0.75
N ARG A 9 19.79 -12.58 -0.22
CA ARG A 9 18.53 -13.27 -0.52
C ARG A 9 17.33 -12.41 -0.13
N ASN A 10 17.33 -11.84 1.07
CA ASN A 10 16.25 -11.01 1.57
C ASN A 10 16.08 -9.73 0.73
N LYS A 11 17.19 -9.07 0.37
CA LYS A 11 17.16 -7.92 -0.54
C LYS A 11 16.63 -8.29 -1.93
N ARG A 12 16.99 -9.46 -2.48
CA ARG A 12 16.47 -9.92 -3.78
C ARG A 12 14.97 -10.19 -3.72
N ALA A 13 14.50 -10.86 -2.66
CA ALA A 13 13.07 -11.10 -2.47
C ALA A 13 12.28 -9.79 -2.39
N TYR A 14 12.79 -8.80 -1.66
CA TYR A 14 12.16 -7.48 -1.58
C TYR A 14 12.17 -6.73 -2.93
N ARG A 15 13.27 -6.77 -3.69
CA ARG A 15 13.31 -6.17 -5.04
C ARG A 15 12.26 -6.83 -5.95
N ARG A 16 12.22 -8.17 -5.96
CA ARG A 16 11.22 -8.89 -6.75
C ARG A 16 9.79 -8.54 -6.33
N PHE A 17 9.54 -8.36 -5.04
CA PHE A 17 8.25 -7.89 -4.53
C PHE A 17 7.85 -6.53 -5.14
N ILE A 18 8.75 -5.54 -5.13
CA ILE A 18 8.48 -4.22 -5.73
C ILE A 18 8.31 -4.31 -7.26
N GLU A 19 9.07 -5.16 -7.95
CA GLU A 19 8.91 -5.41 -9.39
C GLU A 19 7.51 -5.97 -9.69
N LEU A 20 7.05 -6.97 -8.94
CA LEU A 20 5.70 -7.55 -9.10
C LEU A 20 4.59 -6.52 -8.86
N LEU A 21 4.73 -5.68 -7.83
CA LEU A 21 3.77 -4.61 -7.58
C LEU A 21 3.73 -3.59 -8.73
N ASN A 22 4.89 -3.18 -9.26
CA ASN A 22 4.98 -2.26 -10.39
C ASN A 22 4.42 -2.84 -11.69
N ALA A 23 4.62 -4.14 -11.90
CA ALA A 23 4.08 -4.88 -13.03
C ALA A 23 2.59 -5.24 -12.87
N GLN A 24 2.02 -5.01 -11.68
CA GLN A 24 0.66 -5.41 -11.30
C GLN A 24 0.42 -6.94 -11.40
N GLU A 25 1.50 -7.73 -11.25
CA GLU A 25 1.50 -9.19 -11.27
C GLU A 25 1.15 -9.76 -9.88
N PHE A 26 -0.06 -9.48 -9.40
CA PHE A 26 -0.49 -9.81 -8.03
C PHE A 26 -0.57 -11.32 -7.78
N ASP A 27 -0.87 -12.11 -8.80
CA ASP A 27 -0.96 -13.57 -8.70
C ASP A 27 0.41 -14.23 -8.51
N SER A 28 1.49 -13.51 -8.83
CA SER A 28 2.88 -13.94 -8.64
C SER A 28 3.46 -13.55 -7.27
N LEU A 29 2.75 -12.75 -6.46
CA LEU A 29 3.23 -12.35 -5.13
C LEU A 29 3.59 -13.53 -4.22
N PRO A 30 2.92 -14.72 -4.26
CA PRO A 30 3.33 -15.88 -3.48
C PRO A 30 4.75 -16.40 -3.75
N GLU A 31 5.41 -15.96 -4.81
CA GLU A 31 6.84 -16.26 -5.06
C GLU A 31 7.73 -15.71 -3.93
N VAL A 32 7.38 -14.51 -3.41
CA VAL A 32 8.21 -13.73 -2.46
C VAL A 32 7.48 -13.36 -1.18
N VAL A 33 6.19 -13.64 -1.07
CA VAL A 33 5.33 -13.40 0.09
C VAL A 33 4.80 -14.72 0.61
N ASP A 34 4.66 -14.90 1.90
CA ASP A 34 3.94 -16.04 2.49
C ASP A 34 2.45 -15.69 2.64
N PRO A 35 1.56 -16.23 1.80
CA PRO A 35 0.16 -15.80 1.80
C PRO A 35 -0.58 -16.09 3.10
N GLY A 36 -0.16 -17.14 3.84
CA GLY A 36 -0.80 -17.57 5.09
C GLY A 36 -0.37 -16.74 6.30
N ARG A 37 0.82 -16.13 6.26
CA ARG A 37 1.40 -15.38 7.39
C ARG A 37 1.55 -13.89 7.12
N TYR A 38 1.38 -13.46 5.88
CA TYR A 38 1.57 -12.06 5.51
C TYR A 38 0.59 -11.14 6.23
N ARG A 39 1.16 -10.08 6.78
CA ARG A 39 0.40 -8.94 7.31
C ARG A 39 1.09 -7.63 6.93
N GLU A 40 0.28 -6.64 6.65
CA GLU A 40 0.74 -5.32 6.23
C GLU A 40 0.01 -4.22 7.00
N ILE A 41 0.70 -3.12 7.26
CA ILE A 41 0.10 -1.86 7.66
C ILE A 41 0.65 -0.73 6.79
N CYS A 42 -0.24 0.03 6.17
CA CYS A 42 0.08 1.29 5.52
C CYS A 42 -0.33 2.43 6.45
N VAL A 43 0.68 3.06 7.08
CA VAL A 43 0.44 4.10 8.09
C VAL A 43 -0.34 5.26 7.46
N GLY A 44 -1.49 5.59 8.05
CA GLY A 44 -2.38 6.65 7.57
C GLY A 44 -3.42 6.19 6.53
N PHE A 45 -3.29 4.98 5.96
CA PHE A 45 -4.26 4.43 4.99
C PHE A 45 -5.04 3.23 5.51
N THR A 46 -4.39 2.30 6.22
CA THR A 46 -5.09 1.15 6.77
C THR A 46 -5.45 1.38 8.24
N PRO A 47 -6.62 0.91 8.70
CA PRO A 47 -7.03 1.06 10.11
C PRO A 47 -6.29 0.11 11.06
N GLY A 48 -5.39 -0.72 10.54
CA GLY A 48 -4.63 -1.73 11.27
C GLY A 48 -3.99 -2.73 10.30
N TRP A 49 -3.56 -3.84 10.84
CA TRP A 49 -2.97 -4.93 10.06
C TRP A 49 -3.99 -5.56 9.11
N VAL A 50 -3.59 -5.75 7.85
CA VAL A 50 -4.36 -6.41 6.79
C VAL A 50 -3.57 -7.60 6.25
N ASN A 51 -4.25 -8.63 5.74
CA ASN A 51 -3.64 -9.78 5.07
C ASN A 51 -3.32 -9.46 3.60
N LEU A 52 -2.71 -10.42 2.89
CA LEU A 52 -2.29 -10.25 1.49
C LEU A 52 -3.47 -9.91 0.56
N THR A 53 -4.62 -10.57 0.74
CA THR A 53 -5.81 -10.32 -0.09
C THR A 53 -6.32 -8.89 0.09
N ASP A 54 -6.51 -8.46 1.35
CA ASP A 54 -6.99 -7.11 1.64
C ASP A 54 -5.99 -6.03 1.20
N ALA A 55 -4.68 -6.27 1.34
CA ALA A 55 -3.62 -5.39 0.88
C ALA A 55 -3.65 -5.24 -0.65
N THR A 56 -3.75 -6.37 -1.37
CA THR A 56 -3.83 -6.40 -2.84
C THR A 56 -5.09 -5.71 -3.34
N ASP A 57 -6.24 -5.97 -2.72
CA ASP A 57 -7.50 -5.31 -3.07
C ASP A 57 -7.45 -3.79 -2.83
N SER A 58 -6.78 -3.36 -1.75
CA SER A 58 -6.56 -1.94 -1.47
C SER A 58 -5.68 -1.30 -2.53
N LEU A 59 -4.62 -1.97 -2.97
CA LEU A 59 -3.75 -1.48 -4.03
C LEU A 59 -4.49 -1.41 -5.38
N LYS A 60 -5.32 -2.41 -5.71
CA LYS A 60 -6.18 -2.38 -6.91
C LYS A 60 -7.12 -1.17 -6.92
N GLN A 61 -7.63 -0.77 -5.74
CA GLN A 61 -8.45 0.46 -5.64
C GLN A 61 -7.62 1.74 -5.89
N VAL A 62 -6.37 1.78 -5.43
CA VAL A 62 -5.44 2.88 -5.74
C VAL A 62 -5.18 2.96 -7.24
N LEU A 63 -4.97 1.82 -7.91
CA LEU A 63 -4.70 1.75 -9.35
C LEU A 63 -5.87 2.18 -10.23
N VAL A 64 -7.12 2.16 -9.74
CA VAL A 64 -8.26 2.79 -10.44
C VAL A 64 -8.05 4.28 -10.64
N GLY A 65 -7.48 4.95 -9.65
CA GLY A 65 -7.21 6.39 -9.70
C GLY A 65 -5.84 6.74 -10.29
N ILE A 66 -4.87 5.82 -10.15
CA ILE A 66 -3.45 6.04 -10.47
C ILE A 66 -2.91 4.79 -11.17
N PRO A 67 -3.30 4.54 -12.43
CA PRO A 67 -2.97 3.29 -13.12
C PRO A 67 -1.48 3.14 -13.46
N ASP A 68 -0.73 4.23 -13.51
CA ASP A 68 0.72 4.30 -13.75
C ASP A 68 1.54 4.38 -12.46
N LEU A 69 0.95 3.95 -11.32
CA LEU A 69 1.66 3.91 -10.03
C LEU A 69 2.94 3.10 -10.14
N ASN A 70 4.05 3.71 -9.74
CA ASN A 70 5.37 3.09 -9.79
C ASN A 70 6.19 3.45 -8.55
N ALA A 71 6.85 2.45 -7.98
CA ALA A 71 7.77 2.59 -6.86
C ALA A 71 9.20 2.24 -7.29
N ARG A 72 10.11 3.19 -7.16
CA ARG A 72 11.54 3.00 -7.41
C ARG A 72 12.27 2.86 -6.08
N ILE A 73 13.10 1.84 -5.93
CA ILE A 73 13.97 1.68 -4.78
C ILE A 73 15.16 2.64 -4.93
N ASP A 74 15.27 3.60 -4.00
CA ASP A 74 16.39 4.55 -3.95
C ASP A 74 17.50 4.04 -3.04
N ASP A 75 17.14 3.35 -1.95
CA ASP A 75 18.07 2.77 -0.99
C ASP A 75 17.50 1.50 -0.38
N LEU A 76 18.37 0.52 -0.07
CA LEU A 76 17.97 -0.79 0.43
C LEU A 76 19.01 -1.37 1.36
N ALA A 77 18.68 -1.50 2.63
CA ALA A 77 19.48 -2.13 3.66
C ALA A 77 18.81 -3.42 4.17
N ALA A 78 19.61 -4.35 4.69
CA ALA A 78 19.10 -5.54 5.35
C ALA A 78 19.92 -5.84 6.60
N GLU A 79 19.24 -6.28 7.67
CA GLU A 79 19.82 -6.73 8.91
C GLU A 79 19.03 -7.93 9.45
N GLY A 80 19.69 -9.07 9.62
CA GLY A 80 19.02 -10.31 10.03
C GLY A 80 17.92 -10.71 9.07
N ASP A 81 16.71 -10.84 9.59
CA ASP A 81 15.50 -11.17 8.85
C ASP A 81 14.74 -9.93 8.30
N ARG A 82 15.32 -8.74 8.39
CA ARG A 82 14.67 -7.46 8.11
C ARG A 82 15.28 -6.76 6.91
N VAL A 83 14.42 -6.12 6.14
CA VAL A 83 14.78 -5.24 5.02
C VAL A 83 14.16 -3.87 5.27
N TYR A 84 14.95 -2.84 5.04
CA TYR A 84 14.56 -1.43 5.12
C TYR A 84 14.80 -0.80 3.76
N ALA A 85 13.79 -0.12 3.25
CA ALA A 85 13.88 0.53 1.96
C ALA A 85 13.41 1.98 2.02
N ARG A 86 14.11 2.85 1.28
CA ARG A 86 13.61 4.16 0.90
C ARG A 86 13.22 4.11 -0.56
N LEU A 87 12.00 4.53 -0.84
CA LEU A 87 11.40 4.47 -2.16
C LEU A 87 10.97 5.86 -2.61
N THR A 88 11.03 6.10 -3.91
CA THR A 88 10.30 7.18 -4.56
C THR A 88 9.08 6.57 -5.24
N VAL A 89 7.89 7.03 -4.85
CA VAL A 89 6.60 6.62 -5.43
C VAL A 89 6.04 7.74 -6.26
N ARG A 90 5.69 7.45 -7.52
CA ARG A 90 5.11 8.40 -8.46
C ARG A 90 3.89 7.83 -9.15
N GLY A 91 3.05 8.71 -9.66
CA GLY A 91 1.90 8.34 -10.47
C GLY A 91 1.10 9.55 -10.93
N THR A 92 0.13 9.31 -11.82
CA THR A 92 -0.75 10.34 -12.38
C THR A 92 -2.19 10.06 -11.92
N ASN A 93 -2.84 11.05 -11.30
CA ASN A 93 -4.26 10.95 -10.95
C ASN A 93 -5.13 11.09 -12.20
N SER A 94 -5.21 10.02 -12.99
CA SER A 94 -5.95 9.95 -14.26
C SER A 94 -7.34 9.32 -14.14
N GLY A 95 -7.62 8.65 -13.01
CA GLY A 95 -8.93 8.08 -12.69
C GLY A 95 -9.51 8.61 -11.39
N ARG A 96 -10.69 8.12 -10.99
CA ARG A 96 -11.27 8.45 -9.69
C ARG A 96 -10.44 7.84 -8.56
N PHE A 97 -9.95 8.68 -7.67
CA PHE A 97 -9.19 8.25 -6.51
C PHE A 97 -10.07 8.34 -5.26
N TYR A 98 -10.46 7.18 -4.71
CA TYR A 98 -11.41 7.08 -3.59
C TYR A 98 -12.68 7.95 -3.78
N GLY A 99 -13.26 7.93 -4.98
CA GLY A 99 -14.47 8.69 -5.29
C GLY A 99 -14.23 10.15 -5.70
N VAL A 100 -13.02 10.69 -5.49
CA VAL A 100 -12.67 12.05 -5.92
C VAL A 100 -12.34 12.04 -7.41
N PRO A 101 -12.83 13.02 -8.21
CA PRO A 101 -12.54 13.10 -9.63
C PRO A 101 -11.05 13.21 -9.95
N ALA A 102 -10.66 12.68 -11.12
CA ALA A 102 -9.33 12.82 -11.67
C ALA A 102 -8.95 14.28 -11.90
N THR A 103 -7.67 14.59 -11.69
CA THR A 103 -7.13 15.93 -11.94
C THR A 103 -6.14 15.97 -13.11
N GLY A 104 -5.69 14.80 -13.57
CA GLY A 104 -4.62 14.66 -14.57
C GLY A 104 -3.23 15.04 -14.05
N ARG A 105 -3.08 15.30 -12.74
CA ARG A 105 -1.81 15.73 -12.15
C ARG A 105 -0.95 14.56 -11.74
N THR A 106 0.35 14.71 -11.95
CA THR A 106 1.37 13.80 -11.43
C THR A 106 1.73 14.15 -9.99
N TYR A 107 2.22 13.17 -9.26
CA TYR A 107 2.86 13.37 -7.96
C TYR A 107 4.10 12.50 -7.84
N GLU A 108 5.01 12.92 -6.97
CA GLU A 108 6.16 12.14 -6.55
C GLU A 108 6.38 12.36 -5.06
N VAL A 109 6.49 11.27 -4.29
CA VAL A 109 6.67 11.32 -2.84
C VAL A 109 7.65 10.24 -2.38
N SER A 110 8.30 10.50 -1.24
CA SER A 110 9.10 9.49 -0.57
C SER A 110 8.21 8.53 0.22
N MET A 111 8.61 7.26 0.25
CA MET A 111 8.03 6.22 1.09
C MET A 111 9.14 5.45 1.79
N PHE A 112 8.92 5.12 3.06
CA PHE A 112 9.76 4.21 3.82
C PHE A 112 9.04 2.90 4.04
N ASP A 113 9.73 1.81 3.76
CA ASP A 113 9.26 0.45 3.91
C ASP A 113 10.15 -0.32 4.88
N TYR A 114 9.50 -1.08 5.74
CA TYR A 114 10.08 -2.15 6.53
C TYR A 114 9.42 -3.46 6.09
N ALA A 115 10.23 -4.49 5.86
CA ALA A 115 9.76 -5.84 5.62
C ALA A 115 10.52 -6.83 6.50
N ARG A 116 9.80 -7.77 7.13
CA ARG A 116 10.37 -8.93 7.82
C ARG A 116 10.13 -10.17 6.97
N LEU A 117 11.19 -10.97 6.84
CA LEU A 117 11.17 -12.18 6.03
C LEU A 117 11.43 -13.42 6.89
N GLU A 118 10.73 -14.49 6.58
CA GLU A 118 10.99 -15.82 7.10
C GLU A 118 11.17 -16.77 5.90
N ASP A 119 12.19 -17.60 5.93
CA ASP A 119 12.54 -18.54 4.84
C ASP A 119 12.65 -17.87 3.46
N GLY A 120 13.03 -16.58 3.43
CA GLY A 120 13.17 -15.78 2.20
C GLY A 120 11.87 -15.25 1.64
N ARG A 121 10.75 -15.34 2.38
CA ARG A 121 9.46 -14.77 2.02
C ARG A 121 9.04 -13.70 3.00
N ILE A 122 8.42 -12.64 2.49
CA ILE A 122 7.91 -11.53 3.30
C ILE A 122 6.68 -12.02 4.08
N VAL A 123 6.73 -11.86 5.40
CA VAL A 123 5.64 -12.19 6.32
C VAL A 123 5.04 -10.96 7.00
N GLU A 124 5.78 -9.83 6.99
CA GLU A 124 5.32 -8.60 7.59
C GLU A 124 5.84 -7.40 6.80
N ARG A 125 5.00 -6.40 6.61
CA ARG A 125 5.38 -5.14 5.96
C ARG A 125 4.76 -3.96 6.69
N ILE A 126 5.56 -2.91 6.90
CA ILE A 126 5.10 -1.61 7.40
C ILE A 126 5.56 -0.57 6.39
N GLN A 127 4.62 0.18 5.84
CA GLN A 127 4.92 1.26 4.91
C GLN A 127 4.42 2.60 5.43
N GLN A 128 5.23 3.63 5.21
CA GLN A 128 4.90 5.01 5.55
C GLN A 128 5.27 5.92 4.39
N SER A 129 4.28 6.62 3.84
CA SER A 129 4.50 7.59 2.77
C SER A 129 4.10 9.00 3.19
N ASP A 130 4.62 10.00 2.49
CA ASP A 130 4.18 11.40 2.63
C ASP A 130 2.84 11.61 1.93
N THR A 131 1.79 11.06 2.54
CA THR A 131 0.41 11.12 2.04
C THR A 131 -0.09 12.55 1.89
N LEU A 132 0.32 13.46 2.80
CA LEU A 132 -0.12 14.85 2.72
C LEU A 132 0.45 15.54 1.48
N SER A 133 1.73 15.37 1.20
CA SER A 133 2.36 15.88 -0.03
C SER A 133 1.74 15.25 -1.28
N GLN A 134 1.45 13.94 -1.27
CA GLN A 134 0.76 13.26 -2.36
C GLN A 134 -0.58 13.95 -2.68
N VAL A 135 -1.45 14.12 -1.68
CA VAL A 135 -2.77 14.75 -1.84
C VAL A 135 -2.62 16.21 -2.30
N ARG A 136 -1.67 16.96 -1.71
CA ARG A 136 -1.41 18.35 -2.13
C ARG A 136 -0.98 18.43 -3.58
N GLN A 137 -0.08 17.57 -4.05
CA GLN A 137 0.38 17.53 -5.43
C GLN A 137 -0.76 17.16 -6.40
N MET A 138 -1.55 16.13 -6.06
CA MET A 138 -2.68 15.71 -6.88
C MET A 138 -3.78 16.78 -6.99
N TYR A 139 -4.11 17.47 -5.89
CA TYR A 139 -5.27 18.36 -5.81
C TYR A 139 -4.92 19.86 -5.66
N ALA A 140 -3.64 20.25 -5.73
CA ALA A 140 -3.25 21.65 -5.69
C ALA A 140 -3.89 22.43 -6.85
N GLY A 141 -4.64 23.48 -6.55
CA GLY A 141 -5.37 24.30 -7.54
C GLY A 141 -6.77 23.81 -7.90
N ALA A 142 -7.13 22.54 -7.69
CA ALA A 142 -8.52 22.08 -7.85
C ALA A 142 -9.43 22.73 -6.79
N ALA A 143 -8.92 22.94 -5.58
CA ALA A 143 -9.62 23.64 -4.51
C ALA A 143 -9.97 25.11 -4.85
N LYS A 144 -9.16 25.80 -5.66
CA LYS A 144 -9.45 27.16 -6.11
C LYS A 144 -10.62 27.21 -7.10
N LYS A 145 -10.79 26.17 -7.95
CA LYS A 145 -11.89 26.12 -8.92
C LYS A 145 -13.22 25.68 -8.30
N ALA A 146 -13.19 24.94 -7.17
CA ALA A 146 -14.38 24.36 -6.57
C ALA A 146 -14.88 25.13 -5.32
N GLY A 147 -14.24 26.25 -4.95
CA GLY A 147 -14.60 26.99 -3.72
C GLY A 147 -14.39 26.19 -2.42
N ILE A 148 -13.67 25.09 -2.46
CA ILE A 148 -13.45 24.21 -1.32
C ILE A 148 -12.23 24.71 -0.55
N LEU A 149 -12.48 25.19 0.66
CA LEU A 149 -11.43 25.54 1.62
C LEU A 149 -10.60 24.29 1.97
N ALA A 150 -9.32 24.39 1.66
CA ALA A 150 -8.19 23.68 2.22
C ALA A 150 -8.00 22.19 1.85
N GLY A 151 -6.81 21.88 1.38
CA GLY A 151 -6.29 20.51 1.20
C GLY A 151 -6.38 19.58 2.40
N GLY A 152 -6.70 20.10 3.60
CA GLY A 152 -7.01 19.31 4.80
C GLY A 152 -8.33 18.54 4.71
N ALA A 153 -9.37 19.11 4.11
CA ALA A 153 -10.67 18.44 4.00
C ALA A 153 -10.63 17.29 2.98
N VAL A 154 -9.88 17.46 1.87
CA VAL A 154 -9.69 16.40 0.86
C VAL A 154 -8.82 15.27 1.43
N ALA A 155 -7.74 15.59 2.15
CA ALA A 155 -6.90 14.59 2.80
C ALA A 155 -7.69 13.80 3.85
N ALA A 156 -8.47 14.47 4.69
CA ALA A 156 -9.33 13.83 5.69
C ALA A 156 -10.42 12.95 5.03
N SER A 157 -10.99 13.40 3.90
CA SER A 157 -12.00 12.62 3.17
C SER A 157 -11.41 11.37 2.51
N VAL A 158 -10.22 11.47 1.91
CA VAL A 158 -9.53 10.31 1.30
C VAL A 158 -9.16 9.29 2.37
N VAL A 159 -8.61 9.72 3.52
CA VAL A 159 -8.29 8.84 4.65
C VAL A 159 -9.55 8.23 5.26
N ALA A 160 -10.62 9.00 5.44
CA ALA A 160 -11.88 8.53 6.01
C ALA A 160 -12.59 7.54 5.07
N LEU A 161 -12.56 7.77 3.75
CA LEU A 161 -13.16 6.87 2.75
C LEU A 161 -12.39 5.56 2.65
N ALA A 162 -11.05 5.59 2.69
CA ALA A 162 -10.22 4.39 2.75
C ALA A 162 -10.54 3.56 4.00
N ALA A 163 -10.63 4.20 5.18
CA ALA A 163 -11.00 3.54 6.44
C ALA A 163 -12.45 3.03 6.45
N GLY A 164 -13.37 3.74 5.80
CA GLY A 164 -14.80 3.39 5.72
C GLY A 164 -15.05 2.16 4.84
N ASN A 165 -14.39 2.05 3.70
CA ASN A 165 -14.50 0.90 2.80
C ASN A 165 -14.04 -0.41 3.46
N LEU A 166 -12.98 -0.37 4.27
CA LEU A 166 -12.50 -1.54 5.02
C LEU A 166 -13.45 -1.96 6.15
N ARG A 167 -14.15 -1.01 6.78
CA ARG A 167 -15.17 -1.31 7.82
C ARG A 167 -16.43 -1.93 7.24
N GLY A 168 -16.85 -1.54 6.04
CA GLY A 168 -18.02 -2.10 5.35
C GLY A 168 -17.85 -3.58 5.04
N ARG A 169 -16.66 -4.00 4.60
CA ARG A 169 -16.35 -5.41 4.28
C ARG A 169 -16.33 -6.32 5.51
N ARG A 170 -15.88 -5.84 6.69
CA ARG A 170 -15.87 -6.65 7.93
C ARG A 170 -17.26 -7.03 8.43
N ARG A 171 -18.31 -6.28 8.09
CA ARG A 171 -19.70 -6.61 8.47
C ARG A 171 -20.30 -7.74 7.64
N GLN A 172 -19.77 -8.03 6.45
CA GLN A 172 -20.26 -9.11 5.58
C GLN A 172 -19.67 -10.49 5.88
N VAL A 173 -18.64 -10.58 6.72
CA VAL A 173 -17.94 -11.83 7.08
C VAL A 173 -18.23 -12.23 8.54
N GLN A 174 -19.44 -12.04 9.05
CA GLN A 174 -19.84 -12.71 10.29
C GLN A 174 -20.31 -14.13 9.97
N PRO A 175 -19.69 -15.19 10.54
CA PRO A 175 -20.19 -16.55 10.37
C PRO A 175 -21.57 -16.68 10.99
N ALA A 176 -22.46 -17.36 10.28
CA ALA A 176 -23.81 -17.68 10.74
C ALA A 176 -23.74 -18.35 12.11
N LYS A 177 -24.43 -17.81 13.11
CA LYS A 177 -24.59 -18.43 14.43
C LYS A 177 -25.17 -19.82 14.23
N SER A 178 -24.43 -20.85 14.63
CA SER A 178 -24.94 -22.22 14.72
C SER A 178 -26.17 -22.21 15.64
N ARG A 179 -27.35 -22.51 15.10
CA ARG A 179 -28.54 -22.82 15.89
C ARG A 179 -28.25 -24.13 16.62
N ARG A 180 -28.07 -24.07 17.95
CA ARG A 180 -28.25 -25.23 18.80
C ARG A 180 -29.76 -25.48 18.88
N THR A 181 -30.21 -26.58 18.38
CA THR A 181 -31.53 -27.17 18.64
C THR A 181 -31.48 -27.96 19.96
N PRO A 182 -32.58 -27.98 20.72
CA PRO A 182 -32.67 -28.60 22.05
C PRO A 182 -32.54 -30.11 22.01
#